data_1e4d19597ba845ddc7296ad97e988d97
#
_entry.id   1e4d19597ba845ddc7296ad97e988d97
#
_cell.length_a   1.000
_cell.length_b   1.000
_cell.length_c   1.000
_cell.angle_alpha   90.00
_cell.angle_beta   90.00
_cell.angle_gamma   90.00
#
_symmetry.space_group_name_H-M   'P 1'
#
loop_
_entity.id
_entity.type
_entity.pdbx_description
1 polymer ?
#
loop_
_entity_poly.entity_id
_entity_poly.type
_entity_poly.pdbx_seq_one_letter_code
_entity_poly.pdbx_strand_id
1 'polypeptide(L)'
;LCEVLWQDSAKLMKEESEWKTKKNLRKGLEKVEPLYSQKDADEALGQLTAVSYDDIFEPAPCFRVRFRDAGHILGSAILEVWIKEDGREAKVVFSGDLGPQQTVMERNPAFIEDADVVVIESTYGNRLHKSNLETRAEFRGVMAEALKEHSKVLIPTFAVDRAQRILYELALMQQEGLFRDGLPIFFDSPMGVKATEIYKDHMSLMSAELQEQLRQDQDPYSPAGLRYVESVEDSQAINSVESAIVLAGSGMCNGGRIVHHLKHNLWKSHTHVVFVGYQAQGTLGRRLVEGEKTVRVAGEEVEVKASIHTINGFSAHADRDDLLAWAANFRNGPLFVVTHGEPTSAESFAEALRAQGLQATVPSNGQEIEIRPAVPGIRAETLAIPCKAPEAPCLEAVKVLAEISSILSALKEKAPEIEDPAEVLPLLVSTKTLLETARDRVRKSG
;
A
#
# COMPACT_ATOMS: atom_id res chain seq x y z
N LEU A 1 2.81 -6.94 13.66
CA LEU A 1 2.72 -5.83 12.66
C LEU A 1 1.41 -5.06 12.81
N CYS A 2 0.24 -5.72 12.88
CA CYS A 2 -1.05 -5.02 13.04
C CYS A 2 -1.05 -4.04 14.22
N GLU A 3 -0.50 -4.45 15.38
CA GLU A 3 -0.39 -3.57 16.54
C GLU A 3 0.38 -2.29 16.22
N VAL A 4 1.58 -2.42 15.65
CA VAL A 4 2.44 -1.27 15.31
C VAL A 4 1.76 -0.37 14.29
N LEU A 5 1.13 -0.94 13.25
CA LEU A 5 0.49 -0.18 12.17
C LEU A 5 -0.80 0.53 12.63
N TRP A 6 -1.67 -0.15 13.37
CA TRP A 6 -2.94 0.42 13.78
C TRP A 6 -2.78 1.49 14.85
N GLN A 7 -1.85 1.31 15.79
CA GLN A 7 -1.53 2.31 16.79
C GLN A 7 -0.90 3.57 16.17
N ASP A 8 0.02 3.41 15.23
CA ASP A 8 0.63 4.55 14.51
C ASP A 8 -0.42 5.28 13.66
N SER A 9 -1.27 4.54 12.93
CA SER A 9 -2.35 5.12 12.14
C SER A 9 -3.36 5.90 12.99
N ALA A 10 -3.79 5.36 14.13
CA ALA A 10 -4.70 6.05 15.05
C ALA A 10 -4.07 7.34 15.61
N LYS A 11 -2.77 7.31 15.94
CA LYS A 11 -2.02 8.49 16.37
C LYS A 11 -1.97 9.56 15.28
N LEU A 12 -1.61 9.19 14.05
CA LEU A 12 -1.55 10.11 12.91
C LEU A 12 -2.92 10.73 12.59
N MET A 13 -4.00 9.94 12.61
CA MET A 13 -5.36 10.43 12.40
C MET A 13 -5.77 11.45 13.49
N LYS A 14 -5.41 11.20 14.73
CA LYS A 14 -5.65 12.13 15.85
C LYS A 14 -4.92 13.44 15.59
N GLU A 15 -3.62 13.40 15.33
CA GLU A 15 -2.80 14.59 15.04
C GLU A 15 -3.35 15.40 13.85
N GLU A 16 -3.75 14.72 12.78
CA GLU A 16 -4.35 15.34 11.61
C GLU A 16 -5.71 15.99 11.91
N SER A 17 -6.56 15.29 12.67
CA SER A 17 -7.88 15.82 13.07
C SER A 17 -7.75 17.04 13.98
N GLU A 18 -6.80 17.03 14.91
CA GLU A 18 -6.50 18.19 15.77
C GLU A 18 -6.00 19.38 14.95
N TRP A 19 -5.10 19.14 13.98
CA TRP A 19 -4.63 20.19 13.07
C TRP A 19 -5.76 20.76 12.20
N LYS A 20 -6.58 19.89 11.58
CA LYS A 20 -7.76 20.29 10.80
C LYS A 20 -8.75 21.06 11.66
N THR A 21 -9.00 20.60 12.88
CA THR A 21 -9.88 21.29 13.86
C THR A 21 -9.39 22.69 14.16
N LYS A 22 -8.10 22.86 14.50
CA LYS A 22 -7.52 24.20 14.73
C LYS A 22 -7.69 25.13 13.54
N LYS A 23 -7.52 24.62 12.32
CA LYS A 23 -7.71 25.36 11.07
C LYS A 23 -9.19 25.72 10.83
N ASN A 24 -10.10 24.78 11.10
CA ASN A 24 -11.55 24.96 10.94
C ASN A 24 -12.12 25.98 11.94
N LEU A 25 -11.73 25.88 13.21
CA LEU A 25 -12.20 26.82 14.25
C LEU A 25 -11.82 28.27 13.94
N ARG A 26 -10.65 28.51 13.31
CA ARG A 26 -10.27 29.87 12.84
C ARG A 26 -11.17 30.39 11.72
N LYS A 27 -11.93 29.50 11.06
CA LYS A 27 -12.87 29.84 9.99
C LYS A 27 -14.33 29.74 10.42
N GLY A 28 -14.60 29.51 11.72
CA GLY A 28 -15.96 29.30 12.23
C GLY A 28 -16.58 27.96 11.80
N LEU A 29 -15.77 27.00 11.37
CA LEU A 29 -16.22 25.65 10.95
C LEU A 29 -16.14 24.66 12.14
N GLU A 30 -16.84 23.54 12.02
CA GLU A 30 -16.91 22.49 13.02
C GLU A 30 -15.58 21.76 13.23
N LYS A 31 -15.47 21.06 14.36
CA LYS A 31 -14.38 20.14 14.65
C LYS A 31 -14.35 18.98 13.66
N VAL A 32 -13.17 18.44 13.45
CA VAL A 32 -12.96 17.22 12.66
C VAL A 32 -12.60 16.12 13.65
N GLU A 33 -13.39 15.07 13.69
CA GLU A 33 -13.09 13.88 14.49
C GLU A 33 -12.27 12.88 13.65
N PRO A 34 -11.35 12.10 14.25
CA PRO A 34 -10.65 11.03 13.54
C PRO A 34 -11.63 9.90 13.19
N LEU A 35 -11.33 9.13 12.14
CA LEU A 35 -12.17 8.00 11.73
C LEU A 35 -12.24 6.93 12.82
N TYR A 36 -11.16 6.71 13.55
CA TYR A 36 -11.08 5.85 14.74
C TYR A 36 -10.01 6.38 15.68
N SER A 37 -10.16 6.04 16.95
CA SER A 37 -9.27 6.44 18.04
C SER A 37 -8.25 5.34 18.37
N GLN A 38 -7.28 5.68 19.23
CA GLN A 38 -6.37 4.72 19.83
C GLN A 38 -7.11 3.58 20.54
N LYS A 39 -8.21 3.92 21.24
CA LYS A 39 -9.03 2.94 21.94
C LYS A 39 -9.68 1.96 21.00
N ASP A 40 -10.19 2.41 19.85
CA ASP A 40 -10.79 1.53 18.84
C ASP A 40 -9.73 0.57 18.26
N ALA A 41 -8.50 1.06 18.04
CA ALA A 41 -7.39 0.23 17.60
C ALA A 41 -7.02 -0.84 18.65
N ASP A 42 -6.94 -0.47 19.93
CA ASP A 42 -6.62 -1.39 21.01
C ASP A 42 -7.73 -2.44 21.20
N GLU A 43 -9.01 -2.05 21.12
CA GLU A 43 -10.15 -2.97 21.17
C GLU A 43 -10.15 -3.96 19.98
N ALA A 44 -9.83 -3.50 18.78
CA ALA A 44 -9.71 -4.35 17.60
C ALA A 44 -8.53 -5.33 17.72
N LEU A 45 -7.38 -4.89 18.23
CA LEU A 45 -6.22 -5.75 18.49
C LEU A 45 -6.55 -6.87 19.48
N GLY A 46 -7.34 -6.58 20.50
CA GLY A 46 -7.80 -7.58 21.48
C GLY A 46 -8.69 -8.68 20.90
N GLN A 47 -9.23 -8.50 19.69
CA GLN A 47 -10.06 -9.48 18.98
C GLN A 47 -9.27 -10.37 18.01
N LEU A 48 -7.98 -10.06 17.76
CA LEU A 48 -7.16 -10.85 16.88
C LEU A 48 -6.83 -12.22 17.48
N THR A 49 -7.00 -13.24 16.68
CA THR A 49 -6.55 -14.61 16.98
C THR A 49 -5.49 -15.00 15.95
N ALA A 50 -4.30 -15.36 16.43
CA ALA A 50 -3.22 -15.82 15.57
C ALA A 50 -3.50 -17.23 15.05
N VAL A 51 -3.22 -17.46 13.77
CA VAL A 51 -3.26 -18.77 13.12
C VAL A 51 -1.96 -19.01 12.37
N SER A 52 -1.53 -20.27 12.27
CA SER A 52 -0.35 -20.62 11.49
C SER A 52 -0.70 -20.78 10.01
N TYR A 53 0.30 -20.56 9.13
CA TYR A 53 0.16 -20.98 7.74
C TYR A 53 -0.07 -22.50 7.68
N ASP A 54 -0.80 -22.91 6.66
CA ASP A 54 -1.14 -24.29 6.32
C ASP A 54 -2.13 -24.99 7.27
N ASP A 55 -2.42 -24.44 8.44
CA ASP A 55 -3.45 -24.96 9.36
C ASP A 55 -4.85 -24.64 8.84
N ILE A 56 -5.74 -25.65 8.87
CA ILE A 56 -7.15 -25.48 8.55
C ILE A 56 -7.93 -25.22 9.84
N PHE A 57 -8.73 -24.17 9.85
CA PHE A 57 -9.61 -23.83 10.97
C PHE A 57 -11.01 -23.44 10.48
N GLU A 58 -11.97 -23.47 11.39
CA GLU A 58 -13.39 -23.16 11.12
C GLU A 58 -13.78 -21.87 11.86
N PRO A 59 -13.70 -20.67 11.20
CA PRO A 59 -14.06 -19.41 11.84
C PRO A 59 -15.56 -19.27 12.08
N ALA A 60 -16.38 -19.96 11.30
CA ALA A 60 -17.83 -19.95 11.39
C ALA A 60 -18.41 -21.30 10.88
N PRO A 61 -19.64 -21.68 11.25
CA PRO A 61 -20.29 -22.85 10.67
C PRO A 61 -20.30 -22.78 9.14
N CYS A 62 -20.07 -23.91 8.49
CA CYS A 62 -19.99 -24.07 7.03
C CYS A 62 -18.80 -23.42 6.33
N PHE A 63 -17.88 -22.81 7.07
CA PHE A 63 -16.64 -22.24 6.53
C PHE A 63 -15.42 -22.95 7.08
N ARG A 64 -14.55 -23.43 6.19
CA ARG A 64 -13.19 -23.85 6.53
C ARG A 64 -12.22 -22.91 5.84
N VAL A 65 -11.16 -22.49 6.52
CA VAL A 65 -10.19 -21.53 6.01
C VAL A 65 -8.78 -22.05 6.23
N ARG A 66 -7.89 -21.77 5.28
CA ARG A 66 -6.46 -21.98 5.41
C ARG A 66 -5.72 -20.77 4.87
N PHE A 67 -4.74 -20.30 5.63
CA PHE A 67 -3.79 -19.28 5.16
C PHE A 67 -2.57 -19.96 4.53
N ARG A 68 -2.13 -19.45 3.38
CA ARG A 68 -0.90 -19.85 2.71
C ARG A 68 -0.02 -18.63 2.51
N ASP A 69 1.30 -18.83 2.55
CA ASP A 69 2.23 -17.72 2.35
C ASP A 69 2.03 -17.09 0.96
N ALA A 70 1.81 -15.77 0.93
CA ALA A 70 1.64 -15.00 -0.32
C ALA A 70 2.98 -14.42 -0.84
N GLY A 71 4.06 -14.50 -0.07
CA GLY A 71 5.39 -14.06 -0.46
C GLY A 71 5.54 -12.56 -0.70
N HIS A 72 4.56 -11.75 -0.29
CA HIS A 72 4.56 -10.31 -0.53
C HIS A 72 5.33 -9.52 0.52
N ILE A 73 4.87 -9.59 1.76
CA ILE A 73 5.54 -9.04 2.96
C ILE A 73 5.38 -10.01 4.11
N LEU A 74 6.10 -9.81 5.21
CA LEU A 74 5.97 -10.62 6.41
C LEU A 74 4.50 -10.71 6.88
N GLY A 75 3.95 -11.93 6.91
CA GLY A 75 2.58 -12.19 7.34
C GLY A 75 1.51 -12.03 6.26
N SER A 76 1.89 -11.73 5.01
CA SER A 76 0.96 -11.74 3.87
C SER A 76 0.43 -13.14 3.60
N ALA A 77 -0.85 -13.26 3.23
CA ALA A 77 -1.47 -14.56 3.07
C ALA A 77 -2.42 -14.64 1.86
N ILE A 78 -2.33 -15.78 1.17
CA ILE A 78 -3.40 -16.29 0.32
C ILE A 78 -4.43 -16.95 1.22
N LEU A 79 -5.73 -16.70 1.02
CA LEU A 79 -6.81 -17.36 1.72
C LEU A 79 -7.44 -18.41 0.81
N GLU A 80 -7.47 -19.65 1.28
CA GLU A 80 -8.32 -20.71 0.73
C GLU A 80 -9.55 -20.85 1.63
N VAL A 81 -10.74 -20.68 1.05
CA VAL A 81 -12.03 -20.70 1.77
C VAL A 81 -12.89 -21.79 1.17
N TRP A 82 -13.22 -22.81 1.94
CA TRP A 82 -14.23 -23.83 1.57
C TRP A 82 -15.54 -23.46 2.20
N ILE A 83 -16.57 -23.35 1.37
CA ILE A 83 -17.92 -22.97 1.75
C ILE A 83 -18.86 -24.15 1.50
N LYS A 84 -19.57 -24.60 2.52
CA LYS A 84 -20.50 -25.72 2.42
C LYS A 84 -21.93 -25.20 2.53
N GLU A 85 -22.73 -25.40 1.48
CA GLU A 85 -24.13 -25.03 1.41
C GLU A 85 -24.94 -26.13 0.71
N ASP A 86 -26.05 -26.52 1.27
CA ASP A 86 -26.98 -27.56 0.74
C ASP A 86 -26.30 -28.89 0.32
N GLY A 87 -25.32 -29.30 1.11
CA GLY A 87 -24.55 -30.54 0.87
C GLY A 87 -23.52 -30.44 -0.26
N ARG A 88 -23.34 -29.28 -0.86
CA ARG A 88 -22.30 -28.96 -1.83
C ARG A 88 -21.18 -28.17 -1.15
N GLU A 89 -19.97 -28.29 -1.66
CA GLU A 89 -18.83 -27.52 -1.19
C GLU A 89 -18.20 -26.78 -2.37
N ALA A 90 -17.97 -25.47 -2.21
CA ALA A 90 -17.25 -24.62 -3.16
C ALA A 90 -15.97 -24.12 -2.51
N LYS A 91 -14.91 -24.00 -3.31
CA LYS A 91 -13.62 -23.46 -2.88
C LYS A 91 -13.35 -22.11 -3.56
N VAL A 92 -13.20 -21.07 -2.75
CA VAL A 92 -12.81 -19.74 -3.19
C VAL A 92 -11.41 -19.46 -2.71
N VAL A 93 -10.55 -18.95 -3.59
CA VAL A 93 -9.19 -18.54 -3.25
C VAL A 93 -9.08 -17.03 -3.42
N PHE A 94 -8.61 -16.34 -2.36
CA PHE A 94 -8.24 -14.93 -2.42
C PHE A 94 -6.72 -14.86 -2.40
N SER A 95 -6.13 -14.31 -3.45
CA SER A 95 -4.67 -14.22 -3.56
C SER A 95 -4.05 -13.35 -2.46
N GLY A 96 -4.80 -12.38 -1.93
CA GLY A 96 -4.17 -11.23 -1.28
C GLY A 96 -3.21 -10.54 -2.28
N ASP A 97 -2.25 -9.81 -1.78
CA ASP A 97 -1.15 -9.29 -2.57
C ASP A 97 -0.08 -10.38 -2.70
N LEU A 98 0.25 -10.75 -3.93
CA LEU A 98 1.24 -11.78 -4.23
C LEU A 98 2.64 -11.17 -4.37
N GLY A 99 3.63 -11.85 -3.82
CA GLY A 99 5.02 -11.51 -4.04
C GLY A 99 5.56 -12.05 -5.38
N PRO A 100 6.70 -11.52 -5.86
CA PRO A 100 7.37 -12.02 -7.04
C PRO A 100 7.97 -13.41 -6.79
N GLN A 101 8.15 -14.18 -7.86
CA GLN A 101 8.96 -15.39 -7.79
C GLN A 101 10.44 -15.02 -7.56
N GLN A 102 11.16 -15.84 -6.82
CA GLN A 102 12.59 -15.65 -6.54
C GLN A 102 12.89 -14.34 -5.79
N THR A 103 12.03 -13.96 -4.85
CA THR A 103 12.35 -12.87 -3.92
C THR A 103 13.54 -13.22 -3.05
N VAL A 104 14.25 -12.20 -2.59
CA VAL A 104 15.44 -12.39 -1.74
C VAL A 104 15.10 -12.51 -0.28
N MET A 105 14.09 -11.75 0.17
CA MET A 105 13.73 -11.68 1.60
C MET A 105 12.64 -12.64 2.00
N GLU A 106 11.54 -12.62 1.28
CA GLU A 106 10.37 -13.45 1.56
C GLU A 106 10.53 -14.83 0.95
N ARG A 107 9.65 -15.75 1.33
CA ARG A 107 9.46 -17.01 0.60
C ARG A 107 8.69 -16.75 -0.68
N ASN A 108 8.79 -17.66 -1.63
CA ASN A 108 7.95 -17.62 -2.81
C ASN A 108 6.47 -17.80 -2.43
N PRO A 109 5.52 -17.18 -3.17
CA PRO A 109 4.10 -17.45 -2.99
C PRO A 109 3.79 -18.94 -3.08
N ALA A 110 2.94 -19.44 -2.19
CA ALA A 110 2.47 -20.81 -2.23
C ALA A 110 1.61 -21.03 -3.48
N PHE A 111 1.85 -22.12 -4.20
CA PHE A 111 1.00 -22.53 -5.31
C PHE A 111 -0.26 -23.22 -4.81
N ILE A 112 -1.38 -22.90 -5.43
CA ILE A 112 -2.69 -23.52 -5.20
C ILE A 112 -3.10 -24.25 -6.47
N GLU A 113 -3.55 -25.49 -6.36
CA GLU A 113 -3.80 -26.35 -7.50
C GLU A 113 -5.27 -26.40 -7.94
N ASP A 114 -6.19 -26.02 -7.06
CA ASP A 114 -7.63 -26.11 -7.31
C ASP A 114 -8.41 -24.97 -6.64
N ALA A 115 -9.43 -24.51 -7.28
CA ALA A 115 -10.45 -23.60 -6.79
C ALA A 115 -11.66 -23.58 -7.72
N ASP A 116 -12.83 -23.19 -7.27
CA ASP A 116 -13.97 -22.87 -8.15
C ASP A 116 -13.87 -21.41 -8.64
N VAL A 117 -13.46 -20.51 -7.73
CA VAL A 117 -13.25 -19.09 -8.03
C VAL A 117 -11.95 -18.64 -7.40
N VAL A 118 -11.21 -17.81 -8.13
CA VAL A 118 -9.96 -17.17 -7.66
C VAL A 118 -10.12 -15.66 -7.76
N VAL A 119 -10.11 -14.97 -6.63
CA VAL A 119 -10.01 -13.51 -6.57
C VAL A 119 -8.54 -13.16 -6.55
N ILE A 120 -8.04 -12.52 -7.62
CA ILE A 120 -6.62 -12.28 -7.82
C ILE A 120 -6.31 -10.79 -7.97
N GLU A 121 -5.17 -10.36 -7.40
CA GLU A 121 -4.64 -9.01 -7.57
C GLU A 121 -4.22 -8.72 -9.01
N SER A 122 -4.06 -7.44 -9.32
CA SER A 122 -3.59 -6.99 -10.64
C SER A 122 -2.78 -5.69 -10.58
N THR A 123 -2.09 -5.43 -9.48
CA THR A 123 -1.32 -4.19 -9.25
C THR A 123 -0.35 -3.91 -10.41
N TYR A 124 0.37 -4.92 -10.86
CA TYR A 124 1.28 -4.85 -12.00
C TYR A 124 0.86 -5.76 -13.17
N GLY A 125 -0.42 -6.01 -13.34
CA GLY A 125 -0.97 -6.87 -14.38
C GLY A 125 -0.67 -6.45 -15.83
N ASN A 126 -0.16 -5.25 -16.05
CA ASN A 126 0.16 -4.69 -17.37
C ASN A 126 1.66 -4.43 -17.59
N ARG A 127 2.54 -4.81 -16.67
CA ARG A 127 3.99 -4.52 -16.79
C ARG A 127 4.86 -5.60 -16.15
N LEU A 128 6.14 -5.58 -16.50
CA LEU A 128 7.17 -6.44 -15.94
C LEU A 128 8.09 -5.61 -15.04
N HIS A 129 8.67 -6.27 -14.05
CA HIS A 129 9.76 -5.72 -13.25
C HIS A 129 11.12 -6.00 -13.90
N LYS A 130 12.12 -5.21 -13.55
CA LYS A 130 13.51 -5.58 -13.74
C LYS A 130 13.82 -6.80 -12.88
N SER A 131 14.70 -7.65 -13.33
CA SER A 131 15.19 -8.76 -12.49
C SER A 131 15.81 -8.23 -11.18
N ASN A 132 15.83 -9.07 -10.15
CA ASN A 132 16.49 -8.73 -8.89
C ASN A 132 17.97 -8.38 -9.12
N LEU A 133 18.66 -9.08 -10.01
CA LEU A 133 20.06 -8.84 -10.33
C LEU A 133 20.28 -7.44 -10.95
N GLU A 134 19.46 -7.07 -11.94
CA GLU A 134 19.51 -5.75 -12.57
C GLU A 134 19.16 -4.62 -11.59
N THR A 135 18.13 -4.84 -10.76
CA THR A 135 17.72 -3.89 -9.73
C THR A 135 18.82 -3.64 -8.70
N ARG A 136 19.46 -4.70 -8.22
CA ARG A 136 20.60 -4.62 -7.30
C ARG A 136 21.79 -3.91 -7.95
N ALA A 137 22.10 -4.24 -9.20
CA ALA A 137 23.19 -3.58 -9.93
C ALA A 137 22.93 -2.07 -10.11
N GLU A 138 21.70 -1.69 -10.44
CA GLU A 138 21.29 -0.28 -10.56
C GLU A 138 21.40 0.44 -9.22
N PHE A 139 20.87 -0.14 -8.13
CA PHE A 139 20.97 0.43 -6.78
C PHE A 139 22.41 0.63 -6.35
N ARG A 140 23.26 -0.39 -6.53
CA ARG A 140 24.70 -0.34 -6.22
C ARG A 140 25.41 0.74 -7.02
N GLY A 141 25.09 0.87 -8.31
CA GLY A 141 25.67 1.91 -9.17
C GLY A 141 25.34 3.32 -8.67
N VAL A 142 24.07 3.58 -8.38
CA VAL A 142 23.61 4.87 -7.84
C VAL A 142 24.23 5.16 -6.48
N MET A 143 24.25 4.19 -5.58
CA MET A 143 24.85 4.36 -4.25
C MET A 143 26.37 4.58 -4.33
N ALA A 144 27.07 3.84 -5.19
CA ALA A 144 28.50 3.99 -5.37
C ALA A 144 28.87 5.38 -5.93
N GLU A 145 28.07 5.93 -6.85
CA GLU A 145 28.23 7.29 -7.36
C GLU A 145 28.00 8.33 -6.25
N ALA A 146 26.85 8.26 -5.57
CA ALA A 146 26.49 9.19 -4.52
C ALA A 146 27.51 9.22 -3.38
N LEU A 147 28.04 8.06 -2.99
CA LEU A 147 28.95 7.95 -1.85
C LEU A 147 30.39 8.37 -2.17
N LYS A 148 30.81 8.40 -3.45
CA LYS A 148 32.11 8.96 -3.86
C LYS A 148 32.24 10.44 -3.54
N GLU A 149 31.20 11.20 -3.63
CA GLU A 149 31.15 12.64 -3.47
C GLU A 149 31.01 13.09 -2.01
N HIS A 150 31.11 12.19 -1.04
CA HIS A 150 30.80 12.47 0.36
C HIS A 150 29.39 13.11 0.56
N SER A 151 28.43 12.67 -0.24
CA SER A 151 27.10 13.23 -0.32
C SER A 151 26.19 12.73 0.79
N LYS A 152 25.08 13.41 0.97
CA LYS A 152 23.96 12.91 1.78
C LYS A 152 22.96 12.19 0.87
N VAL A 153 22.68 10.94 1.19
CA VAL A 153 21.71 10.11 0.44
C VAL A 153 20.42 10.00 1.25
N LEU A 154 19.32 10.49 0.71
CA LEU A 154 17.99 10.38 1.30
C LEU A 154 17.23 9.26 0.57
N ILE A 155 16.73 8.29 1.31
CA ILE A 155 15.98 7.16 0.76
C ILE A 155 14.57 7.15 1.36
N PRO A 156 13.56 7.70 0.67
CA PRO A 156 12.17 7.61 1.09
C PRO A 156 11.71 6.14 1.11
N THR A 157 11.27 5.64 2.26
CA THR A 157 10.85 4.24 2.41
C THR A 157 9.53 4.11 3.15
N PHE A 158 8.80 3.03 2.87
CA PHE A 158 7.79 2.52 3.79
C PHE A 158 8.49 1.86 4.98
N ALA A 159 7.87 1.95 6.16
CA ALA A 159 8.44 1.44 7.40
C ALA A 159 8.44 -0.10 7.46
N VAL A 160 7.54 -0.75 6.73
CA VAL A 160 7.40 -2.20 6.64
C VAL A 160 7.86 -2.66 5.27
N ASP A 161 8.59 -3.75 5.20
CA ASP A 161 9.21 -4.37 4.04
C ASP A 161 10.31 -3.54 3.38
N ARG A 162 9.97 -2.40 2.80
CA ARG A 162 10.91 -1.65 1.95
C ARG A 162 12.13 -1.17 2.73
N ALA A 163 11.96 -0.72 3.97
CA ALA A 163 13.08 -0.29 4.80
C ALA A 163 14.00 -1.47 5.12
N GLN A 164 13.46 -2.62 5.50
CA GLN A 164 14.22 -3.83 5.82
C GLN A 164 14.99 -4.33 4.59
N ARG A 165 14.36 -4.31 3.42
CA ARG A 165 14.99 -4.67 2.14
C ARG A 165 16.18 -3.76 1.82
N ILE A 166 16.06 -2.46 2.01
CA ILE A 166 17.14 -1.52 1.77
C ILE A 166 18.27 -1.67 2.82
N LEU A 167 17.94 -1.88 4.09
CA LEU A 167 18.93 -2.19 5.12
C LEU A 167 19.74 -3.44 4.75
N TYR A 168 19.05 -4.48 4.27
CA TYR A 168 19.69 -5.72 3.80
C TYR A 168 20.64 -5.46 2.61
N GLU A 169 20.19 -4.73 1.59
CA GLU A 169 21.05 -4.39 0.45
C GLU A 169 22.27 -3.54 0.87
N LEU A 170 22.10 -2.62 1.81
CA LEU A 170 23.22 -1.83 2.36
C LEU A 170 24.21 -2.72 3.14
N ALA A 171 23.71 -3.71 3.90
CA ALA A 171 24.58 -4.66 4.60
C ALA A 171 25.41 -5.48 3.62
N LEU A 172 24.80 -5.99 2.54
CA LEU A 172 25.52 -6.72 1.49
C LEU A 172 26.57 -5.84 0.78
N MET A 173 26.18 -4.62 0.42
CA MET A 173 27.11 -3.67 -0.22
C MET A 173 28.33 -3.36 0.66
N GLN A 174 28.12 -3.28 1.98
CA GLN A 174 29.22 -3.07 2.93
C GLN A 174 30.14 -4.29 3.03
N GLN A 175 29.59 -5.50 3.09
CA GLN A 175 30.37 -6.74 3.07
C GLN A 175 31.22 -6.87 1.80
N GLU A 176 30.72 -6.36 0.67
CA GLU A 176 31.44 -6.30 -0.61
C GLU A 176 32.46 -5.15 -0.68
N GLY A 177 32.55 -4.29 0.36
CA GLY A 177 33.48 -3.16 0.40
C GLY A 177 33.12 -1.99 -0.52
N LEU A 178 31.84 -1.89 -0.94
CA LEU A 178 31.38 -0.85 -1.88
C LEU A 178 31.27 0.54 -1.25
N PHE A 179 31.29 0.64 0.07
CA PHE A 179 31.43 1.90 0.77
C PHE A 179 32.25 1.76 2.07
N ARG A 180 32.81 2.88 2.53
CA ARG A 180 33.75 2.91 3.65
C ARG A 180 33.10 2.52 4.98
N ASP A 181 33.84 1.87 5.85
CA ASP A 181 33.47 1.69 7.23
C ASP A 181 33.26 3.03 7.96
N GLY A 182 32.29 3.04 8.86
CA GLY A 182 31.99 4.23 9.67
C GLY A 182 31.14 5.30 8.98
N LEU A 183 30.65 5.08 7.74
CA LEU A 183 29.64 5.93 7.15
C LEU A 183 28.35 5.82 7.98
N PRO A 184 27.82 6.94 8.53
CA PRO A 184 26.59 6.87 9.32
C PRO A 184 25.39 6.55 8.43
N ILE A 185 24.60 5.56 8.87
CA ILE A 185 23.33 5.18 8.26
C ILE A 185 22.26 5.46 9.30
N PHE A 186 21.37 6.40 9.04
CA PHE A 186 20.28 6.74 9.94
C PHE A 186 18.98 6.10 9.46
N PHE A 187 18.35 5.34 10.34
CA PHE A 187 16.97 4.88 10.12
C PHE A 187 16.02 5.72 10.97
N ASP A 188 15.51 6.78 10.36
CA ASP A 188 14.71 7.79 11.00
C ASP A 188 13.20 7.49 10.85
N SER A 189 12.76 6.43 11.52
CA SER A 189 11.37 5.97 11.54
C SER A 189 11.08 5.12 12.78
N PRO A 190 10.46 5.66 13.85
CA PRO A 190 10.13 4.87 15.03
C PRO A 190 9.27 3.62 14.73
N MET A 191 8.30 3.75 13.81
CA MET A 191 7.51 2.61 13.35
C MET A 191 8.38 1.60 12.60
N GLY A 192 9.31 2.07 11.77
CA GLY A 192 10.22 1.20 11.02
C GLY A 192 11.18 0.43 11.93
N VAL A 193 11.67 1.03 13.02
CA VAL A 193 12.50 0.35 14.03
C VAL A 193 11.72 -0.82 14.63
N LYS A 194 10.51 -0.57 15.12
CA LYS A 194 9.64 -1.64 15.67
C LYS A 194 9.31 -2.73 14.66
N ALA A 195 9.05 -2.35 13.40
CA ALA A 195 8.81 -3.32 12.33
C ALA A 195 10.05 -4.19 12.10
N THR A 196 11.26 -3.60 12.12
CA THR A 196 12.51 -4.35 11.93
C THR A 196 12.74 -5.37 13.05
N GLU A 197 12.43 -5.03 14.30
CA GLU A 197 12.49 -5.99 15.42
C GLU A 197 11.52 -7.18 15.17
N ILE A 198 10.29 -6.90 14.70
CA ILE A 198 9.33 -7.95 14.36
C ILE A 198 9.86 -8.83 13.21
N TYR A 199 10.51 -8.27 12.20
CA TYR A 199 11.14 -9.04 11.12
C TYR A 199 12.23 -9.97 11.67
N LYS A 200 13.07 -9.48 12.61
CA LYS A 200 14.10 -10.29 13.28
C LYS A 200 13.51 -11.44 14.09
N ASP A 201 12.44 -11.18 14.83
CA ASP A 201 11.75 -12.22 15.64
C ASP A 201 11.10 -13.30 14.77
N HIS A 202 10.78 -12.99 13.51
CA HIS A 202 10.08 -13.89 12.59
C HIS A 202 10.95 -14.35 11.39
N MET A 203 12.26 -14.36 11.55
CA MET A 203 13.22 -14.81 10.51
C MET A 203 12.95 -16.24 10.00
N SER A 204 12.33 -17.09 10.82
CA SER A 204 11.92 -18.44 10.39
C SER A 204 10.89 -18.45 9.25
N LEU A 205 10.18 -17.34 9.02
CA LEU A 205 9.22 -17.17 7.93
C LEU A 205 9.87 -16.54 6.68
N MET A 206 11.11 -16.12 6.75
CA MET A 206 11.85 -15.50 5.65
C MET A 206 12.46 -16.56 4.70
N SER A 207 13.09 -16.10 3.64
CA SER A 207 13.79 -16.94 2.66
C SER A 207 14.90 -17.76 3.29
N ALA A 208 15.28 -18.85 2.61
CA ALA A 208 16.38 -19.70 3.07
C ALA A 208 17.73 -18.94 3.09
N GLU A 209 17.91 -17.97 2.19
CA GLU A 209 19.12 -17.13 2.13
C GLU A 209 19.27 -16.30 3.41
N LEU A 210 18.22 -15.59 3.83
CA LEU A 210 18.22 -14.81 5.06
C LEU A 210 18.39 -15.69 6.31
N GLN A 211 17.74 -16.84 6.34
CA GLN A 211 17.90 -17.78 7.45
C GLN A 211 19.34 -18.31 7.56
N GLU A 212 20.04 -18.51 6.44
CA GLU A 212 21.45 -18.93 6.44
C GLU A 212 22.36 -17.83 6.98
N GLN A 213 22.15 -16.57 6.63
CA GLN A 213 22.92 -15.45 7.19
C GLN A 213 22.77 -15.36 8.71
N LEU A 214 21.54 -15.54 9.22
CA LEU A 214 21.31 -15.55 10.65
C LEU A 214 22.05 -16.69 11.38
N ARG A 215 22.13 -17.89 10.74
CA ARG A 215 22.92 -19.01 11.30
C ARG A 215 24.42 -18.72 11.38
N GLN A 216 24.90 -17.79 10.56
CA GLN A 216 26.27 -17.31 10.57
C GLN A 216 26.50 -16.11 11.52
N ASP A 217 25.58 -15.88 12.45
CA ASP A 217 25.59 -14.75 13.41
C ASP A 217 25.62 -13.36 12.74
N GLN A 218 25.11 -13.27 11.53
CA GLN A 218 24.99 -12.02 10.79
C GLN A 218 23.56 -11.49 10.89
N ASP A 219 23.39 -10.27 11.42
CA ASP A 219 22.10 -9.58 11.39
C ASP A 219 21.94 -8.93 10.02
N PRO A 220 21.03 -9.45 9.14
CA PRO A 220 20.89 -8.96 7.78
C PRO A 220 20.35 -7.52 7.70
N TYR A 221 19.76 -7.01 8.78
CA TYR A 221 19.16 -5.67 8.82
C TYR A 221 20.01 -4.64 9.57
N SER A 222 21.25 -4.99 9.92
CA SER A 222 22.15 -4.14 10.72
C SER A 222 23.48 -3.87 10.02
N PRO A 223 23.49 -3.11 8.90
CA PRO A 223 24.74 -2.65 8.31
C PRO A 223 25.56 -1.85 9.36
N ALA A 224 26.89 -1.98 9.34
CA ALA A 224 27.73 -1.26 10.28
C ALA A 224 27.56 0.26 10.12
N GLY A 225 27.46 0.96 11.24
CA GLY A 225 27.17 2.40 11.26
C GLY A 225 25.68 2.74 11.29
N LEU A 226 24.79 1.73 11.31
CA LEU A 226 23.34 1.93 11.48
C LEU A 226 23.04 2.56 12.85
N ARG A 227 22.21 3.59 12.82
CA ARG A 227 21.68 4.29 14.00
C ARG A 227 20.17 4.42 13.87
N TYR A 228 19.47 3.85 14.81
CA TYR A 228 18.01 4.03 14.93
C TYR A 228 17.71 5.40 15.55
N VAL A 229 16.77 6.12 14.97
CA VAL A 229 16.39 7.47 15.37
C VAL A 229 14.93 7.52 15.73
N GLU A 230 14.65 7.76 17.02
CA GLU A 230 13.29 7.76 17.55
C GLU A 230 12.83 9.16 17.98
N SER A 231 13.74 9.97 18.56
CA SER A 231 13.40 11.33 19.00
C SER A 231 13.34 12.34 17.84
N VAL A 232 12.63 13.43 18.04
CA VAL A 232 12.58 14.55 17.07
C VAL A 232 13.91 15.30 17.07
N GLU A 233 14.52 15.43 18.23
CA GLU A 233 15.80 16.12 18.43
C GLU A 233 16.92 15.42 17.66
N ASP A 234 17.01 14.10 17.76
CA ASP A 234 18.00 13.30 17.01
C ASP A 234 17.74 13.37 15.50
N SER A 235 16.48 13.33 15.09
CA SER A 235 16.10 13.51 13.68
C SER A 235 16.56 14.86 13.13
N GLN A 236 16.40 15.94 13.89
CA GLN A 236 16.87 17.27 13.50
C GLN A 236 18.40 17.34 13.43
N ALA A 237 19.12 16.67 14.34
CA ALA A 237 20.57 16.63 14.37
C ALA A 237 21.18 16.01 13.10
N ILE A 238 20.46 15.12 12.41
CA ILE A 238 20.91 14.54 11.12
C ILE A 238 21.16 15.62 10.06
N ASN A 239 20.45 16.74 10.11
CA ASN A 239 20.59 17.81 9.12
C ASN A 239 21.99 18.45 9.14
N SER A 240 22.70 18.40 10.27
CA SER A 240 24.09 18.90 10.42
C SER A 240 25.14 17.90 9.93
N VAL A 241 24.80 16.64 9.72
CA VAL A 241 25.73 15.63 9.20
C VAL A 241 25.83 15.78 7.68
N GLU A 242 27.02 16.04 7.16
CA GLU A 242 27.23 16.32 5.73
C GLU A 242 27.13 15.06 4.87
N SER A 243 27.75 13.96 5.31
CA SER A 243 27.77 12.70 4.56
C SER A 243 27.13 11.58 5.38
N ALA A 244 26.00 11.08 4.89
CA ALA A 244 25.24 10.02 5.54
C ALA A 244 24.25 9.39 4.56
N ILE A 245 23.79 8.18 4.89
CA ILE A 245 22.59 7.57 4.31
C ILE A 245 21.44 7.76 5.31
N VAL A 246 20.28 8.23 4.86
CA VAL A 246 19.10 8.47 5.70
C VAL A 246 17.92 7.75 5.09
N LEU A 247 17.43 6.74 5.80
CA LEU A 247 16.17 6.07 5.49
C LEU A 247 15.06 6.68 6.35
N ALA A 248 13.98 7.17 5.74
CA ALA A 248 12.88 7.77 6.49
C ALA A 248 11.52 7.60 5.78
N GLY A 249 10.45 7.46 6.53
CA GLY A 249 9.07 7.45 6.03
C GLY A 249 8.53 8.87 5.80
N SER A 250 7.60 9.03 4.91
CA SER A 250 6.86 8.09 4.08
C SER A 250 7.53 7.84 2.72
N GLY A 251 7.30 6.66 2.13
CA GLY A 251 7.90 6.29 0.86
C GLY A 251 7.49 7.15 -0.34
N MET A 252 6.34 7.86 -0.27
CA MET A 252 5.85 8.78 -1.31
C MET A 252 6.03 10.26 -0.94
N CYS A 253 6.72 10.56 0.15
CA CYS A 253 7.03 11.92 0.63
C CYS A 253 5.81 12.80 0.95
N ASN A 254 4.63 12.24 1.21
CA ASN A 254 3.43 13.00 1.55
C ASN A 254 3.37 13.41 3.03
N GLY A 255 4.22 12.86 3.87
CA GLY A 255 4.28 13.10 5.31
C GLY A 255 5.49 12.41 5.91
N GLY A 256 5.54 12.37 7.25
CA GLY A 256 6.62 11.75 7.99
C GLY A 256 7.92 12.54 7.99
N ARG A 257 8.95 11.95 8.56
CA ARG A 257 10.24 12.61 8.79
C ARG A 257 11.02 12.92 7.50
N ILE A 258 10.81 12.13 6.45
CA ILE A 258 11.44 12.37 5.14
C ILE A 258 11.13 13.76 4.58
N VAL A 259 9.92 14.30 4.83
CA VAL A 259 9.53 15.64 4.36
C VAL A 259 10.44 16.71 4.97
N HIS A 260 10.83 16.56 6.25
CA HIS A 260 11.77 17.48 6.89
C HIS A 260 13.17 17.35 6.31
N HIS A 261 13.66 16.13 6.08
CA HIS A 261 14.96 15.92 5.43
C HIS A 261 15.00 16.49 4.02
N LEU A 262 13.94 16.31 3.22
CA LEU A 262 13.82 16.90 1.89
C LEU A 262 13.83 18.44 1.94
N LYS A 263 13.06 19.05 2.85
CA LYS A 263 13.05 20.51 3.03
C LYS A 263 14.45 21.09 3.26
N HIS A 264 15.27 20.42 4.06
CA HIS A 264 16.60 20.91 4.45
C HIS A 264 17.72 20.54 3.47
N ASN A 265 17.48 19.63 2.52
CA ASN A 265 18.55 19.09 1.68
C ASN A 265 18.28 19.14 0.17
N LEU A 266 17.05 19.30 -0.33
CA LEU A 266 16.74 19.33 -1.78
C LEU A 266 17.48 20.44 -2.54
N TRP A 267 17.76 21.58 -1.91
CA TRP A 267 18.43 22.72 -2.52
C TRP A 267 19.97 22.58 -2.57
N LYS A 268 20.52 21.50 -1.99
CA LYS A 268 21.96 21.21 -1.96
C LYS A 268 22.32 20.29 -3.12
N SER A 269 23.28 20.68 -3.95
CA SER A 269 23.68 19.93 -5.15
C SER A 269 24.36 18.57 -4.85
N HIS A 270 24.94 18.42 -3.66
CA HIS A 270 25.57 17.18 -3.19
C HIS A 270 24.60 16.30 -2.37
N THR A 271 23.31 16.48 -2.55
CA THR A 271 22.30 15.58 -2.00
C THR A 271 21.78 14.67 -3.11
N HIS A 272 21.62 13.39 -2.80
CA HIS A 272 20.96 12.41 -3.65
C HIS A 272 19.67 11.94 -3.00
N VAL A 273 18.56 11.92 -3.75
CA VAL A 273 17.31 11.32 -3.32
C VAL A 273 17.09 10.07 -4.15
N VAL A 274 17.02 8.91 -3.49
CA VAL A 274 16.90 7.61 -4.14
C VAL A 274 15.55 7.02 -3.86
N PHE A 275 14.64 7.13 -4.83
CA PHE A 275 13.33 6.50 -4.76
C PHE A 275 13.45 5.02 -5.09
N VAL A 276 13.02 4.17 -4.18
CA VAL A 276 13.11 2.70 -4.27
C VAL A 276 11.73 2.03 -4.46
N GLY A 277 10.76 2.78 -4.96
CA GLY A 277 9.40 2.29 -5.19
C GLY A 277 8.55 3.27 -5.97
N TYR A 278 7.37 2.80 -6.39
CA TYR A 278 6.41 3.57 -7.15
C TYR A 278 6.01 4.88 -6.44
N GLN A 279 5.87 5.94 -7.23
CA GLN A 279 5.41 7.25 -6.76
C GLN A 279 4.05 7.56 -7.41
N ALA A 280 3.00 7.61 -6.60
CA ALA A 280 1.64 7.84 -7.07
C ALA A 280 1.44 9.30 -7.53
N GLN A 281 0.53 9.50 -8.47
CA GLN A 281 0.16 10.85 -8.93
C GLN A 281 -0.32 11.73 -7.76
N GLY A 282 0.02 13.02 -7.81
CA GLY A 282 -0.33 13.98 -6.78
C GLY A 282 0.59 13.96 -5.54
N THR A 283 1.57 13.05 -5.46
CA THR A 283 2.53 13.00 -4.35
C THR A 283 3.75 13.90 -4.59
N LEU A 284 4.40 14.33 -3.51
CA LEU A 284 5.66 15.08 -3.62
C LEU A 284 6.75 14.23 -4.29
N GLY A 285 6.82 12.94 -3.95
CA GLY A 285 7.77 12.03 -4.58
C GLY A 285 7.60 11.95 -6.09
N ARG A 286 6.35 11.90 -6.59
CA ARG A 286 6.04 11.90 -8.03
C ARG A 286 6.54 13.17 -8.73
N ARG A 287 6.30 14.33 -8.16
CA ARG A 287 6.76 15.61 -8.70
C ARG A 287 8.28 15.68 -8.81
N LEU A 288 9.00 15.16 -7.80
CA LEU A 288 10.46 15.08 -7.82
C LEU A 288 10.95 14.13 -8.93
N VAL A 289 10.34 12.96 -9.09
CA VAL A 289 10.67 11.99 -10.15
C VAL A 289 10.39 12.56 -11.55
N GLU A 290 9.35 13.38 -11.71
CA GLU A 290 9.04 14.07 -12.96
C GLU A 290 9.98 15.25 -13.25
N GLY A 291 10.90 15.58 -12.34
CA GLY A 291 11.95 16.54 -12.56
C GLY A 291 11.54 18.00 -12.32
N GLU A 292 10.51 18.25 -11.51
CA GLU A 292 10.15 19.61 -11.11
C GLU A 292 11.33 20.32 -10.45
N LYS A 293 11.62 21.54 -10.88
CA LYS A 293 12.77 22.32 -10.40
C LYS A 293 12.49 23.08 -9.11
N THR A 294 11.23 23.27 -8.77
CA THR A 294 10.80 23.89 -7.52
C THR A 294 9.57 23.14 -7.01
N VAL A 295 9.62 22.70 -5.76
CA VAL A 295 8.53 21.95 -5.14
C VAL A 295 8.14 22.57 -3.81
N ARG A 296 6.88 22.38 -3.42
CA ARG A 296 6.40 22.82 -2.11
C ARG A 296 6.56 21.69 -1.09
N VAL A 297 7.40 21.91 -0.09
CA VAL A 297 7.71 20.94 0.97
C VAL A 297 7.36 21.55 2.32
N ALA A 298 6.48 20.91 3.10
CA ALA A 298 6.01 21.40 4.40
C ALA A 298 5.56 22.88 4.39
N GLY A 299 4.91 23.31 3.28
CA GLY A 299 4.39 24.67 3.13
C GLY A 299 5.37 25.69 2.55
N GLU A 300 6.63 25.38 2.38
CA GLU A 300 7.66 26.25 1.80
C GLU A 300 8.04 25.83 0.38
N GLU A 301 8.38 26.78 -0.48
CA GLU A 301 8.94 26.49 -1.81
C GLU A 301 10.43 26.22 -1.70
N VAL A 302 10.86 25.10 -2.26
CA VAL A 302 12.25 24.63 -2.23
C VAL A 302 12.73 24.37 -3.64
N GLU A 303 13.85 24.94 -4.03
CA GLU A 303 14.54 24.64 -5.29
C GLU A 303 15.13 23.22 -5.25
N VAL A 304 14.99 22.45 -6.33
CA VAL A 304 15.53 21.09 -6.43
C VAL A 304 16.87 21.11 -7.18
N LYS A 305 17.96 21.08 -6.41
CA LYS A 305 19.33 20.92 -6.91
C LYS A 305 19.87 19.51 -6.66
N ALA A 306 19.22 18.78 -5.76
CA ALA A 306 19.57 17.40 -5.46
C ALA A 306 19.43 16.50 -6.69
N SER A 307 20.31 15.50 -6.80
CA SER A 307 20.19 14.45 -7.82
C SER A 307 19.05 13.48 -7.45
N ILE A 308 18.11 13.30 -8.36
CA ILE A 308 16.95 12.42 -8.16
C ILE A 308 17.17 11.12 -8.92
N HIS A 309 17.10 10.00 -8.21
CA HIS A 309 17.26 8.66 -8.76
C HIS A 309 16.01 7.83 -8.50
N THR A 310 15.67 6.94 -9.42
CA THR A 310 14.50 6.05 -9.31
C THR A 310 14.90 4.63 -9.62
N ILE A 311 14.70 3.73 -8.67
CA ILE A 311 14.97 2.29 -8.77
C ILE A 311 13.62 1.56 -8.70
N ASN A 312 13.18 0.98 -9.81
CA ASN A 312 11.80 0.45 -9.93
C ASN A 312 11.67 -1.06 -9.67
N GLY A 313 12.74 -1.77 -9.31
CA GLY A 313 12.73 -3.22 -9.19
C GLY A 313 12.53 -3.77 -7.76
N PHE A 314 12.51 -2.92 -6.73
CA PHE A 314 12.28 -3.36 -5.35
C PHE A 314 10.79 -3.49 -5.01
N SER A 315 9.94 -3.88 -5.94
CA SER A 315 8.53 -4.11 -5.65
C SER A 315 8.34 -5.37 -4.82
N ALA A 316 7.42 -5.32 -3.87
CA ALA A 316 6.98 -6.50 -3.14
C ALA A 316 5.86 -7.25 -3.86
N HIS A 317 5.17 -6.62 -4.83
CA HIS A 317 4.15 -7.27 -5.65
C HIS A 317 4.76 -8.05 -6.81
N ALA A 318 4.12 -9.15 -7.14
CA ALA A 318 4.33 -9.91 -8.37
C ALA A 318 4.11 -9.04 -9.60
N ASP A 319 4.87 -9.27 -10.65
CA ASP A 319 4.63 -8.67 -11.96
C ASP A 319 3.65 -9.51 -12.79
N ARG A 320 3.36 -9.06 -14.02
CA ARG A 320 2.42 -9.76 -14.90
C ARG A 320 2.78 -11.22 -15.12
N ASP A 321 4.04 -11.51 -15.38
CA ASP A 321 4.49 -12.87 -15.70
C ASP A 321 4.51 -13.76 -14.45
N ASP A 322 4.85 -13.22 -13.27
CA ASP A 322 4.71 -13.90 -11.98
C ASP A 322 3.24 -14.25 -11.69
N LEU A 323 2.32 -13.28 -11.87
CA LEU A 323 0.88 -13.49 -11.67
C LEU A 323 0.32 -14.56 -12.64
N LEU A 324 0.74 -14.55 -13.90
CA LEU A 324 0.35 -15.56 -14.89
C LEU A 324 0.92 -16.94 -14.52
N ALA A 325 2.18 -17.01 -14.08
CA ALA A 325 2.80 -18.26 -13.65
C ALA A 325 2.09 -18.84 -12.40
N TRP A 326 1.68 -17.99 -11.46
CA TRP A 326 0.91 -18.42 -10.30
C TRP A 326 -0.49 -18.92 -10.72
N ALA A 327 -1.20 -18.19 -11.60
CA ALA A 327 -2.51 -18.58 -12.10
C ALA A 327 -2.50 -19.90 -12.91
N ALA A 328 -1.41 -20.20 -13.60
CA ALA A 328 -1.26 -21.40 -14.38
C ALA A 328 -1.20 -22.71 -13.55
N ASN A 329 -1.04 -22.61 -12.22
CA ASN A 329 -1.01 -23.80 -11.34
C ASN A 329 -2.40 -24.40 -11.08
N PHE A 330 -3.47 -23.68 -11.34
CA PHE A 330 -4.83 -24.19 -11.15
C PHE A 330 -5.19 -25.20 -12.26
N ARG A 331 -5.44 -26.45 -11.86
CA ARG A 331 -5.64 -27.57 -12.79
C ARG A 331 -7.09 -27.77 -13.21
N ASN A 332 -8.04 -27.23 -12.45
CA ASN A 332 -9.49 -27.42 -12.67
C ASN A 332 -10.17 -26.28 -13.40
N GLY A 333 -9.41 -25.26 -13.88
CA GLY A 333 -9.91 -24.16 -14.69
C GLY A 333 -10.90 -23.24 -13.96
N PRO A 334 -10.53 -22.66 -12.81
CA PRO A 334 -11.41 -21.77 -12.05
C PRO A 334 -11.75 -20.50 -12.83
N LEU A 335 -12.80 -19.78 -12.34
CA LEU A 335 -13.04 -18.41 -12.76
C LEU A 335 -12.08 -17.49 -12.00
N PHE A 336 -11.26 -16.71 -12.73
CA PHE A 336 -10.46 -15.64 -12.17
C PHE A 336 -11.26 -14.33 -12.12
N VAL A 337 -11.42 -13.78 -10.92
CA VAL A 337 -12.01 -12.47 -10.66
C VAL A 337 -10.86 -11.51 -10.38
N VAL A 338 -10.53 -10.67 -11.36
CA VAL A 338 -9.37 -9.78 -11.32
C VAL A 338 -9.75 -8.51 -10.59
N THR A 339 -9.04 -8.22 -9.50
CA THR A 339 -9.29 -7.08 -8.60
C THR A 339 -7.97 -6.39 -8.22
N HIS A 340 -8.02 -5.42 -7.31
CA HIS A 340 -6.85 -4.80 -6.69
C HIS A 340 -5.78 -4.34 -7.70
N GLY A 341 -6.16 -3.38 -8.55
CA GLY A 341 -5.28 -2.74 -9.55
C GLY A 341 -5.96 -1.55 -10.19
N GLU A 342 -5.19 -0.74 -10.90
CA GLU A 342 -5.77 0.29 -11.76
C GLU A 342 -6.60 -0.36 -12.86
N PRO A 343 -7.71 0.28 -13.34
CA PRO A 343 -8.60 -0.32 -14.34
C PRO A 343 -7.86 -0.85 -15.57
N THR A 344 -6.86 -0.11 -16.07
CA THR A 344 -6.05 -0.51 -17.22
C THR A 344 -5.16 -1.72 -16.94
N SER A 345 -4.67 -1.84 -15.72
CA SER A 345 -3.86 -2.98 -15.27
C SER A 345 -4.71 -4.24 -15.14
N ALA A 346 -5.89 -4.11 -14.51
CA ALA A 346 -6.82 -5.22 -14.32
C ALA A 346 -7.33 -5.78 -15.66
N GLU A 347 -7.75 -4.91 -16.60
CA GLU A 347 -8.21 -5.36 -17.92
C GLU A 347 -7.09 -6.03 -18.72
N SER A 348 -5.88 -5.44 -18.74
CA SER A 348 -4.73 -6.02 -19.43
C SER A 348 -4.38 -7.41 -18.87
N PHE A 349 -4.45 -7.58 -17.53
CA PHE A 349 -4.20 -8.86 -16.90
C PHE A 349 -5.30 -9.89 -17.21
N ALA A 350 -6.58 -9.48 -17.16
CA ALA A 350 -7.69 -10.35 -17.52
C ALA A 350 -7.60 -10.81 -19.00
N GLU A 351 -7.19 -9.93 -19.91
CA GLU A 351 -6.92 -10.29 -21.30
C GLU A 351 -5.78 -11.30 -21.41
N ALA A 352 -4.70 -11.13 -20.65
CA ALA A 352 -3.57 -12.06 -20.63
C ALA A 352 -3.97 -13.46 -20.12
N LEU A 353 -4.80 -13.53 -19.07
CA LEU A 353 -5.37 -14.79 -18.56
C LEU A 353 -6.24 -15.48 -19.64
N ARG A 354 -7.14 -14.74 -20.30
CA ARG A 354 -8.00 -15.27 -21.38
C ARG A 354 -7.17 -15.76 -22.57
N ALA A 355 -6.08 -15.07 -22.90
CA ALA A 355 -5.17 -15.50 -23.97
C ALA A 355 -4.49 -16.85 -23.65
N GLN A 356 -4.32 -17.19 -22.37
CA GLN A 356 -3.84 -18.52 -21.91
C GLN A 356 -4.98 -19.56 -21.81
N GLY A 357 -6.20 -19.22 -22.20
CA GLY A 357 -7.35 -20.11 -22.15
C GLY A 357 -8.03 -20.20 -20.78
N LEU A 358 -7.67 -19.32 -19.84
CA LEU A 358 -8.28 -19.24 -18.51
C LEU A 358 -9.53 -18.34 -18.57
N GLN A 359 -10.51 -18.64 -17.71
CA GLN A 359 -11.70 -17.79 -17.57
C GLN A 359 -11.37 -16.62 -16.66
N ALA A 360 -11.55 -15.39 -17.11
CA ALA A 360 -11.26 -14.20 -16.30
C ALA A 360 -12.29 -13.09 -16.52
N THR A 361 -12.63 -12.37 -15.44
CA THR A 361 -13.51 -11.20 -15.45
C THR A 361 -12.96 -10.12 -14.55
N VAL A 362 -13.19 -8.85 -14.93
CA VAL A 362 -12.94 -7.69 -14.07
C VAL A 362 -14.31 -7.22 -13.56
N PRO A 363 -14.60 -7.34 -12.26
CA PRO A 363 -15.90 -6.96 -11.74
C PRO A 363 -16.05 -5.44 -11.62
N SER A 364 -17.27 -4.95 -11.86
CA SER A 364 -17.63 -3.59 -11.49
C SER A 364 -17.90 -3.49 -9.98
N ASN A 365 -17.75 -2.29 -9.41
CA ASN A 365 -18.08 -2.07 -8.00
C ASN A 365 -19.56 -2.43 -7.71
N GLY A 366 -19.80 -3.29 -6.72
CA GLY A 366 -21.12 -3.81 -6.36
C GLY A 366 -21.64 -4.94 -7.25
N GLN A 367 -20.83 -5.46 -8.17
CA GLN A 367 -21.20 -6.62 -8.97
C GLN A 367 -21.19 -7.89 -8.11
N GLU A 368 -22.28 -8.65 -8.19
CA GLU A 368 -22.41 -9.97 -7.58
C GLU A 368 -21.92 -11.05 -8.55
N ILE A 369 -21.17 -12.04 -8.04
CA ILE A 369 -20.69 -13.19 -8.80
C ILE A 369 -21.20 -14.45 -8.10
N GLU A 370 -22.01 -15.25 -8.82
CA GLU A 370 -22.48 -16.52 -8.32
C GLU A 370 -21.35 -17.56 -8.32
N ILE A 371 -21.10 -18.15 -7.17
CA ILE A 371 -20.12 -19.23 -7.02
C ILE A 371 -20.84 -20.56 -7.25
N ARG A 372 -20.44 -21.29 -8.28
CA ARG A 372 -20.95 -22.65 -8.55
C ARG A 372 -19.83 -23.65 -8.36
N PRO A 373 -20.01 -24.68 -7.53
CA PRO A 373 -19.02 -25.74 -7.40
C PRO A 373 -18.75 -26.37 -8.76
N ALA A 374 -17.49 -26.57 -9.09
CA ALA A 374 -17.10 -27.25 -10.33
C ALA A 374 -17.66 -28.68 -10.31
N VAL A 375 -18.46 -29.05 -11.30
CA VAL A 375 -18.86 -30.42 -11.52
C VAL A 375 -17.74 -31.10 -12.31
N PRO A 376 -17.17 -32.21 -11.81
CA PRO A 376 -16.13 -32.92 -12.53
C PRO A 376 -16.53 -33.21 -13.98
N GLY A 377 -15.81 -32.67 -14.96
CA GLY A 377 -16.05 -32.87 -16.39
C GLY A 377 -16.93 -31.84 -17.10
N ILE A 378 -17.49 -30.85 -16.40
CA ILE A 378 -18.21 -29.71 -17.00
C ILE A 378 -17.41 -28.43 -16.75
N ARG A 379 -16.97 -27.76 -17.82
CA ARG A 379 -16.42 -26.40 -17.70
C ARG A 379 -17.50 -25.50 -17.11
N ALA A 380 -17.15 -24.77 -16.06
CA ALA A 380 -18.05 -23.79 -15.46
C ALA A 380 -18.45 -22.77 -16.56
N GLU A 381 -19.69 -22.81 -17.01
CA GLU A 381 -20.25 -21.72 -17.79
C GLU A 381 -20.49 -20.56 -16.82
N THR A 382 -19.71 -19.53 -16.97
CA THR A 382 -19.88 -18.29 -16.23
C THR A 382 -21.15 -17.62 -16.72
N LEU A 383 -22.27 -17.86 -16.06
CA LEU A 383 -23.35 -16.91 -16.10
C LEU A 383 -22.93 -15.72 -15.23
N ALA A 384 -22.31 -14.72 -15.88
CA ALA A 384 -22.36 -13.39 -15.29
C ALA A 384 -23.84 -13.10 -15.06
N ILE A 385 -24.28 -13.12 -13.80
CA ILE A 385 -25.58 -12.56 -13.47
C ILE A 385 -25.45 -11.11 -13.91
N PRO A 386 -26.22 -10.66 -14.94
CA PRO A 386 -26.18 -9.25 -15.27
C PRO A 386 -26.46 -8.54 -13.96
N CYS A 387 -25.59 -7.62 -13.57
CA CYS A 387 -25.83 -6.72 -12.47
C CYS A 387 -27.31 -6.34 -12.61
N LYS A 388 -28.16 -6.71 -11.64
CA LYS A 388 -29.46 -6.08 -11.58
C LYS A 388 -29.10 -4.63 -11.51
N ALA A 389 -29.26 -3.93 -12.64
CA ALA A 389 -29.08 -2.48 -12.67
C ALA A 389 -29.90 -2.02 -11.46
N PRO A 390 -29.27 -1.26 -10.53
CA PRO A 390 -29.98 -0.80 -9.35
C PRO A 390 -31.33 -0.34 -9.84
N GLU A 391 -32.39 -0.83 -9.22
CA GLU A 391 -33.76 -0.60 -9.69
C GLU A 391 -33.87 0.85 -10.11
N ALA A 392 -34.51 1.15 -11.25
CA ALA A 392 -34.54 2.47 -11.87
C ALA A 392 -34.60 3.67 -10.89
N PRO A 393 -35.32 3.58 -9.74
CA PRO A 393 -35.26 4.59 -8.66
C PRO A 393 -33.90 4.83 -8.05
N CYS A 394 -33.01 3.82 -7.97
CA CYS A 394 -31.70 3.97 -7.34
C CYS A 394 -30.69 4.63 -8.32
N LEU A 395 -30.79 4.35 -9.61
CA LEU A 395 -29.97 5.01 -10.63
C LEU A 395 -30.36 6.50 -10.79
N GLU A 396 -31.65 6.78 -10.67
CA GLU A 396 -32.19 8.15 -10.71
C GLU A 396 -31.76 8.92 -9.44
N ALA A 397 -31.79 8.29 -8.27
CA ALA A 397 -31.29 8.88 -7.03
C ALA A 397 -29.78 9.17 -7.09
N VAL A 398 -28.96 8.30 -7.68
CA VAL A 398 -27.52 8.54 -7.87
C VAL A 398 -27.27 9.69 -8.84
N LYS A 399 -28.05 9.79 -9.93
CA LYS A 399 -27.96 10.93 -10.86
C LYS A 399 -28.33 12.25 -10.18
N VAL A 400 -29.44 12.27 -9.44
CA VAL A 400 -29.91 13.44 -8.69
C VAL A 400 -28.87 13.86 -7.64
N LEU A 401 -28.24 12.90 -6.93
CA LEU A 401 -27.16 13.20 -5.97
C LEU A 401 -25.93 13.79 -6.65
N ALA A 402 -25.56 13.30 -7.84
CA ALA A 402 -24.46 13.86 -8.63
C ALA A 402 -24.77 15.30 -9.10
N GLU A 403 -26.00 15.55 -9.54
CA GLU A 403 -26.46 16.90 -9.92
C GLU A 403 -26.49 17.85 -8.72
N ILE A 404 -26.99 17.43 -7.56
CA ILE A 404 -26.96 18.20 -6.31
C ILE A 404 -25.51 18.54 -5.92
N SER A 405 -24.58 17.58 -6.02
CA SER A 405 -23.17 17.80 -5.73
C SER A 405 -22.54 18.82 -6.67
N SER A 406 -22.89 18.76 -7.96
CA SER A 406 -22.42 19.74 -8.97
C SER A 406 -22.96 21.15 -8.70
N ILE A 407 -24.27 21.27 -8.36
CA ILE A 407 -24.89 22.54 -8.02
C ILE A 407 -24.28 23.13 -6.75
N LEU A 408 -24.04 22.32 -5.71
CA LEU A 408 -23.39 22.77 -4.47
C LEU A 408 -21.97 23.24 -4.71
N SER A 409 -21.23 22.58 -5.60
CA SER A 409 -19.88 23.01 -5.98
C SER A 409 -19.90 24.36 -6.71
N ALA A 410 -20.80 24.55 -7.66
CA ALA A 410 -20.96 25.81 -8.38
C ALA A 410 -21.42 26.95 -7.47
N LEU A 411 -22.33 26.68 -6.53
CA LEU A 411 -22.77 27.66 -5.53
C LEU A 411 -21.62 28.03 -4.58
N LYS A 412 -20.75 27.09 -4.23
CA LYS A 412 -19.59 27.34 -3.39
C LYS A 412 -18.55 28.24 -4.07
N GLU A 413 -18.36 28.07 -5.38
CA GLU A 413 -17.47 28.94 -6.18
C GLU A 413 -18.03 30.38 -6.32
N LYS A 414 -19.34 30.51 -6.47
CA LYS A 414 -20.02 31.80 -6.63
C LYS A 414 -20.44 32.47 -5.31
N ALA A 415 -20.29 31.80 -4.18
CA ALA A 415 -20.66 32.34 -2.86
C ALA A 415 -20.05 33.73 -2.55
N PRO A 416 -18.82 34.06 -2.98
CA PRO A 416 -18.27 35.43 -2.81
C PRO A 416 -18.93 36.49 -3.67
N GLU A 417 -19.69 36.14 -4.72
CA GLU A 417 -20.32 37.04 -5.69
C GLU A 417 -21.80 37.28 -5.37
N ILE A 418 -22.34 36.71 -4.29
CA ILE A 418 -23.75 36.87 -3.90
C ILE A 418 -23.95 38.29 -3.32
N GLU A 419 -24.64 39.13 -4.04
CA GLU A 419 -24.91 40.52 -3.65
C GLU A 419 -25.90 40.63 -2.47
N ASP A 420 -26.86 39.71 -2.34
CA ASP A 420 -27.78 39.63 -1.19
C ASP A 420 -27.88 38.21 -0.62
N PRO A 421 -27.13 37.90 0.45
CA PRO A 421 -27.18 36.61 1.12
C PRO A 421 -28.54 36.30 1.75
N ALA A 422 -29.38 37.29 2.04
CA ALA A 422 -30.68 37.11 2.71
C ALA A 422 -31.70 36.41 1.82
N GLU A 423 -31.62 36.53 0.49
CA GLU A 423 -32.49 35.81 -0.44
C GLU A 423 -32.11 34.33 -0.62
N VAL A 424 -30.81 34.02 -0.55
CA VAL A 424 -30.28 32.66 -0.85
C VAL A 424 -30.19 31.79 0.40
N LEU A 425 -29.93 32.39 1.55
CA LEU A 425 -29.73 31.64 2.81
C LEU A 425 -30.93 30.76 3.23
N PRO A 426 -32.21 31.20 3.14
CA PRO A 426 -33.35 30.35 3.47
C PRO A 426 -33.48 29.14 2.55
N LEU A 427 -33.14 29.27 1.27
CA LEU A 427 -33.14 28.18 0.30
C LEU A 427 -32.06 27.13 0.61
N LEU A 428 -30.86 27.58 0.96
CA LEU A 428 -29.75 26.70 1.35
C LEU A 428 -30.06 25.97 2.66
N VAL A 429 -30.66 26.62 3.64
CA VAL A 429 -31.08 26.01 4.91
C VAL A 429 -32.16 24.96 4.66
N SER A 430 -33.16 25.24 3.82
CA SER A 430 -34.20 24.28 3.46
C SER A 430 -33.64 23.08 2.73
N THR A 431 -32.70 23.26 1.80
CA THR A 431 -32.03 22.19 1.07
C THR A 431 -31.18 21.33 2.01
N LYS A 432 -30.45 21.94 2.95
CA LYS A 432 -29.70 21.22 3.99
C LYS A 432 -30.63 20.32 4.82
N THR A 433 -31.75 20.84 5.31
CA THR A 433 -32.73 20.08 6.12
C THR A 433 -33.33 18.91 5.34
N LEU A 434 -33.62 19.07 4.05
CA LEU A 434 -34.11 18.00 3.20
C LEU A 434 -33.08 16.90 3.00
N LEU A 435 -31.80 17.27 2.76
CA LEU A 435 -30.71 16.31 2.61
C LEU A 435 -30.41 15.57 3.92
N GLU A 436 -30.46 16.24 5.07
CA GLU A 436 -30.32 15.62 6.39
C GLU A 436 -31.45 14.63 6.67
N THR A 437 -32.70 15.00 6.32
CA THR A 437 -33.86 14.09 6.45
C THR A 437 -33.75 12.87 5.56
N ALA A 438 -33.28 13.04 4.32
CA ALA A 438 -33.03 11.93 3.39
C ALA A 438 -31.95 10.99 3.92
N ARG A 439 -30.81 11.54 4.40
CA ARG A 439 -29.75 10.78 5.05
C ARG A 439 -30.25 9.94 6.23
N ASP A 440 -31.06 10.54 7.10
CA ASP A 440 -31.57 9.87 8.30
C ASP A 440 -32.62 8.79 7.98
N ARG A 441 -33.33 8.92 6.85
CA ARG A 441 -34.20 7.85 6.32
C ARG A 441 -33.39 6.68 5.76
N VAL A 442 -32.33 6.95 4.99
CA VAL A 442 -31.44 5.90 4.46
C VAL A 442 -30.77 5.13 5.61
N ARG A 443 -30.35 5.81 6.70
CA ARG A 443 -29.77 5.15 7.89
C ARG A 443 -30.76 4.29 8.68
N LYS A 444 -32.08 4.51 8.56
CA LYS A 444 -33.11 3.71 9.25
C LYS A 444 -33.62 2.54 8.41
N SER A 445 -33.28 2.50 7.13
CA SER A 445 -33.69 1.43 6.20
C SER A 445 -32.57 0.43 5.86
N GLY A 446 -31.37 0.57 6.40
CA GLY A 446 -30.26 -0.38 6.40
C GLY A 446 -29.89 -0.77 7.82
#